data_6a53ce25186670ac09cd16265807f963
#
_entry.id   6a53ce25186670ac09cd16265807f963
#
_cell.length_a   1.000
_cell.length_b   1.000
_cell.length_c   1.000
_cell.angle_alpha   90.00
_cell.angle_beta   90.00
_cell.angle_gamma   90.00
#
_symmetry.space_group_name_H-M   'P 1'
#
loop_
_entity.id
_entity.type
_entity.pdbx_description
1 polymer ?
#
loop_
_entity_poly.entity_id
_entity_poly.type
_entity_poly.pdbx_seq_one_letter_code
_entity_poly.pdbx_strand_id
1 'polypeptide(L)'
;MSGELIRCFVAVDVFSPEIVHSVTALGRELEEAGLVGKLVDPESLHITLQFLGELERGLVERVKEQLSGITFRAFPIRLEGVGYFPGGGRINVVWIGVKDPTGELFRLQGEVSRRLASWG
;
A
#
# COMPACT_ATOMS: atom_id res chain seq x y z
N MET A 1 5.58 -19.02 -25.38
CA MET A 1 5.10 -17.69 -25.58
C MET A 1 5.25 -16.86 -24.32
N SER A 2 5.98 -15.81 -24.42
CA SER A 2 6.18 -14.94 -23.29
C SER A 2 4.90 -14.19 -22.98
N GLY A 3 4.41 -14.33 -21.78
CA GLY A 3 3.29 -13.55 -21.35
C GLY A 3 3.68 -12.11 -21.07
N GLU A 4 2.70 -11.27 -21.06
CA GLU A 4 2.88 -9.90 -20.62
C GLU A 4 3.20 -9.92 -19.13
N LEU A 5 4.19 -9.14 -18.72
CA LEU A 5 4.55 -9.02 -17.31
C LEU A 5 3.73 -7.91 -16.66
N ILE A 6 3.18 -8.21 -15.52
CA ILE A 6 2.35 -7.29 -14.77
C ILE A 6 3.04 -6.96 -13.46
N ARG A 7 3.19 -5.69 -13.17
CA ARG A 7 3.78 -5.26 -11.92
C ARG A 7 2.75 -5.40 -10.80
N CYS A 8 3.10 -6.18 -9.79
CA CYS A 8 2.15 -6.60 -8.77
C CYS A 8 2.63 -6.33 -7.35
N PHE A 9 1.68 -6.13 -6.48
CA PHE A 9 1.91 -6.05 -5.04
C PHE A 9 0.63 -6.47 -4.31
N VAL A 10 0.80 -6.90 -3.07
CA VAL A 10 -0.32 -7.25 -2.20
C VAL A 10 -0.55 -6.07 -1.25
N ALA A 11 -1.78 -5.62 -1.16
CA ALA A 11 -2.10 -4.45 -0.36
C ALA A 11 -3.46 -4.56 0.30
N VAL A 12 -3.66 -3.75 1.33
CA VAL A 12 -4.96 -3.57 1.97
C VAL A 12 -5.47 -2.18 1.58
N ASP A 13 -6.66 -2.12 1.05
CA ASP A 13 -7.28 -0.83 0.74
C ASP A 13 -7.67 -0.13 2.03
N VAL A 14 -7.35 1.16 2.10
CA VAL A 14 -7.72 1.99 3.23
C VAL A 14 -8.84 2.91 2.76
N PHE A 15 -10.05 2.63 3.21
CA PHE A 15 -11.19 3.46 2.83
C PHE A 15 -11.93 3.93 4.07
N SER A 16 -11.99 5.25 4.22
CA SER A 16 -12.73 5.89 5.29
C SER A 16 -12.97 7.33 4.85
N PRO A 17 -14.20 7.83 4.94
CA PRO A 17 -14.46 9.24 4.61
C PRO A 17 -13.59 10.22 5.40
N GLU A 18 -13.32 9.91 6.66
CA GLU A 18 -12.46 10.75 7.49
C GLU A 18 -11.03 10.79 6.97
N ILE A 19 -10.50 9.63 6.57
CA ILE A 19 -9.15 9.55 6.02
C ILE A 19 -9.07 10.27 4.69
N VAL A 20 -10.06 10.08 3.82
CA VAL A 20 -10.10 10.78 2.53
C VAL A 20 -10.09 12.28 2.75
N HIS A 21 -10.88 12.76 3.70
CA HIS A 21 -10.93 14.19 4.03
C HIS A 21 -9.58 14.71 4.53
N SER A 22 -8.96 13.98 5.45
CA SER A 22 -7.67 14.38 6.03
C SER A 22 -6.56 14.39 5.00
N VAL A 23 -6.50 13.38 4.13
CA VAL A 23 -5.47 13.28 3.10
C VAL A 23 -5.67 14.36 2.04
N THR A 24 -6.91 14.67 1.70
CA THR A 24 -7.22 15.76 0.77
C THR A 24 -6.73 17.09 1.32
N ALA A 25 -6.99 17.33 2.60
CA ALA A 25 -6.54 18.56 3.26
C ALA A 25 -5.02 18.65 3.28
N LEU A 26 -4.33 17.55 3.57
CA LEU A 26 -2.87 17.50 3.54
C LEU A 26 -2.34 17.82 2.14
N GLY A 27 -2.96 17.26 1.11
CA GLY A 27 -2.57 17.52 -0.27
C GLY A 27 -2.66 19.00 -0.63
N ARG A 28 -3.72 19.66 -0.19
CA ARG A 28 -3.88 21.11 -0.41
C ARG A 28 -2.80 21.90 0.30
N GLU A 29 -2.50 21.54 1.54
CA GLU A 29 -1.45 22.21 2.29
C GLU A 29 -0.08 22.07 1.61
N LEU A 30 0.21 20.90 1.07
CA LEU A 30 1.45 20.66 0.35
C LEU A 30 1.51 21.48 -0.94
N GLU A 31 0.43 21.56 -1.67
CA GLU A 31 0.37 22.39 -2.88
C GLU A 31 0.56 23.87 -2.56
N GLU A 32 -0.10 24.36 -1.52
CA GLU A 32 0.03 25.75 -1.08
C GLU A 32 1.44 26.06 -0.61
N ALA A 33 2.15 25.07 -0.07
CA ALA A 33 3.52 25.21 0.36
C ALA A 33 4.51 25.17 -0.81
N GLY A 34 4.03 24.96 -2.03
CA GLY A 34 4.87 24.98 -3.21
C GLY A 34 5.32 23.61 -3.72
N LEU A 35 4.76 22.54 -3.16
CA LEU A 35 5.11 21.21 -3.64
C LEU A 35 4.55 21.02 -5.05
N VAL A 36 5.42 20.61 -5.96
CA VAL A 36 5.04 20.37 -7.35
C VAL A 36 5.10 18.86 -7.58
N GLY A 37 4.02 18.30 -8.13
CA GLY A 37 3.99 16.89 -8.44
C GLY A 37 2.56 16.39 -8.50
N LYS A 38 2.45 15.09 -8.77
CA LYS A 38 1.16 14.44 -8.86
C LYS A 38 0.79 13.85 -7.50
N LEU A 39 -0.36 14.24 -7.00
CA LEU A 39 -0.89 13.68 -5.76
C LEU A 39 -1.69 12.43 -6.05
N VAL A 40 -1.57 11.45 -5.16
CA VAL A 40 -2.35 10.23 -5.26
C VAL A 40 -3.79 10.54 -4.87
N ASP A 41 -4.74 9.93 -5.59
CA ASP A 41 -6.16 10.04 -5.27
C ASP A 41 -6.38 9.46 -3.87
N PRO A 42 -6.94 10.24 -2.93
CA PRO A 42 -7.18 9.74 -1.58
C PRO A 42 -8.08 8.50 -1.52
N GLU A 43 -8.93 8.30 -2.51
CA GLU A 43 -9.78 7.13 -2.57
C GLU A 43 -9.02 5.86 -2.98
N SER A 44 -7.81 6.02 -3.48
CA SER A 44 -6.97 4.91 -3.90
C SER A 44 -5.89 4.56 -2.88
N LEU A 45 -6.00 5.08 -1.67
CA LEU A 45 -5.01 4.79 -0.64
C LEU A 45 -4.99 3.32 -0.27
N HIS A 46 -3.79 2.81 -0.07
CA HIS A 46 -3.62 1.43 0.34
C HIS A 46 -2.33 1.28 1.16
N ILE A 47 -2.27 0.20 1.91
CA ILE A 47 -1.07 -0.16 2.66
C ILE A 47 -0.48 -1.39 1.99
N THR A 48 0.74 -1.26 1.46
CA THR A 48 1.40 -2.37 0.80
C THR A 48 1.91 -3.37 1.83
N LEU A 49 1.53 -4.63 1.68
CA LEU A 49 1.98 -5.70 2.55
C LEU A 49 3.21 -6.41 1.96
N GLN A 50 3.25 -6.56 0.66
CA GLN A 50 4.37 -7.21 -0.01
C GLN A 50 4.43 -6.84 -1.49
N PHE A 51 5.60 -6.45 -1.95
CA PHE A 51 5.84 -6.24 -3.38
C PHE A 51 6.21 -7.58 -4.01
N LEU A 52 5.62 -7.87 -5.16
CA LEU A 52 5.85 -9.12 -5.87
C LEU A 52 6.71 -8.95 -7.12
N GLY A 53 6.84 -7.71 -7.60
CA GLY A 53 7.56 -7.45 -8.83
C GLY A 53 6.71 -7.73 -10.06
N GLU A 54 7.37 -8.07 -11.15
CA GLU A 54 6.69 -8.33 -12.42
C GLU A 54 6.38 -9.81 -12.56
N LEU A 55 5.12 -10.14 -12.76
CA LEU A 55 4.63 -11.50 -12.85
C LEU A 55 3.87 -11.73 -14.15
N GLU A 56 3.97 -12.94 -14.68
CA GLU A 56 3.12 -13.36 -15.77
C GLU A 56 1.68 -13.53 -15.27
N ARG A 57 0.73 -13.35 -16.16
CA ARG A 57 -0.69 -13.39 -15.80
C ARG A 57 -1.11 -14.69 -15.12
N GLY A 58 -0.59 -15.82 -15.59
CA GLY A 58 -0.90 -17.10 -14.96
C GLY A 58 -0.43 -17.17 -13.51
N LEU A 59 0.72 -16.58 -13.23
CA LEU A 59 1.24 -16.55 -11.87
C LEU A 59 0.43 -15.62 -10.98
N VAL A 60 -0.10 -14.52 -11.54
CA VAL A 60 -1.00 -13.62 -10.80
C VAL A 60 -2.22 -14.38 -10.30
N GLU A 61 -2.80 -15.22 -11.15
CA GLU A 61 -3.97 -16.01 -10.76
C GLU A 61 -3.62 -16.99 -9.64
N ARG A 62 -2.44 -17.59 -9.69
CA ARG A 62 -1.98 -18.49 -8.62
C ARG A 62 -1.78 -17.75 -7.31
N VAL A 63 -1.26 -16.54 -7.36
CA VAL A 63 -1.13 -15.70 -6.16
C VAL A 63 -2.51 -15.44 -5.56
N LYS A 64 -3.48 -15.09 -6.38
CA LYS A 64 -4.84 -14.86 -5.92
C LYS A 64 -5.42 -16.09 -5.22
N GLU A 65 -5.18 -17.27 -5.77
CA GLU A 65 -5.64 -18.52 -5.14
C GLU A 65 -5.00 -18.72 -3.77
N GLN A 66 -3.71 -18.50 -3.66
CA GLN A 66 -3.00 -18.65 -2.39
C GLN A 66 -3.50 -17.67 -1.33
N LEU A 67 -3.84 -16.46 -1.75
CA LEU A 67 -4.31 -15.45 -0.82
C LEU A 67 -5.79 -15.59 -0.47
N SER A 68 -6.57 -16.29 -1.28
CA SER A 68 -8.00 -16.41 -1.08
C SER A 68 -8.38 -17.12 0.21
N GLY A 69 -7.47 -17.92 0.77
CA GLY A 69 -7.70 -18.60 2.04
C GLY A 69 -7.43 -17.76 3.27
N ILE A 70 -6.94 -16.54 3.10
CA ILE A 70 -6.66 -15.67 4.22
C ILE A 70 -7.94 -15.01 4.68
N THR A 71 -8.24 -15.13 5.98
CA THR A 71 -9.36 -14.44 6.59
C THR A 71 -8.88 -13.62 7.76
N PHE A 72 -9.52 -12.50 7.99
CA PHE A 72 -9.22 -11.67 9.15
C PHE A 72 -10.45 -10.83 9.48
N ARG A 73 -10.51 -10.40 10.74
CA ARG A 73 -11.55 -9.47 11.18
C ARG A 73 -11.03 -8.05 11.01
N ALA A 74 -11.95 -7.13 10.82
CA ALA A 74 -11.57 -5.71 10.77
C ALA A 74 -10.84 -5.33 12.05
N PHE A 75 -9.81 -4.52 11.90
CA PHE A 75 -9.02 -4.06 13.05
C PHE A 75 -8.66 -2.59 12.84
N PRO A 76 -8.43 -1.85 13.94
CA PRO A 76 -8.08 -0.45 13.83
C PRO A 76 -6.61 -0.28 13.43
N ILE A 77 -6.38 0.74 12.63
CA ILE A 77 -5.04 1.26 12.38
C ILE A 77 -5.12 2.78 12.56
N ARG A 78 -3.97 3.41 12.68
CA ARG A 78 -3.89 4.85 12.79
C ARG A 78 -2.90 5.38 11.77
N LEU A 79 -3.33 6.36 11.00
CA LEU A 79 -2.42 7.07 10.11
C LEU A 79 -1.84 8.23 10.90
N GLU A 80 -0.53 8.27 11.03
CA GLU A 80 0.13 9.21 11.92
C GLU A 80 1.50 9.57 11.40
N GLY A 81 1.73 10.87 11.27
CA GLY A 81 3.01 11.38 10.81
C GLY A 81 3.16 11.32 9.30
N VAL A 82 4.04 12.17 8.81
CA VAL A 82 4.33 12.32 7.39
C VAL A 82 5.84 12.32 7.23
N GLY A 83 6.32 11.60 6.24
CA GLY A 83 7.72 11.61 5.91
C GLY A 83 7.93 11.82 4.42
N TYR A 84 9.17 11.88 4.01
CA TYR A 84 9.48 12.05 2.60
C TYR A 84 10.82 11.40 2.25
N PHE A 85 10.95 11.08 0.97
CA PHE A 85 12.22 10.60 0.43
C PHE A 85 12.77 11.66 -0.52
N PRO A 86 13.95 12.23 -0.22
CA PRO A 86 14.57 13.19 -1.13
C PRO A 86 15.18 12.48 -2.33
N GLY A 87 15.26 13.18 -3.45
CA GLY A 87 15.89 12.67 -4.64
C GLY A 87 16.47 13.83 -5.46
N GLY A 88 17.78 13.89 -5.58
CA GLY A 88 18.44 14.90 -6.39
C GLY A 88 18.13 16.34 -6.00
N GLY A 89 18.01 16.62 -4.72
CA GLY A 89 17.65 17.95 -4.23
C GLY A 89 16.17 18.25 -4.24
N ARG A 90 15.36 17.23 -4.52
CA ARG A 90 13.90 17.33 -4.54
C ARG A 90 13.28 16.34 -3.58
N ILE A 91 12.00 16.57 -3.26
CA ILE A 91 11.20 15.57 -2.58
C ILE A 91 10.60 14.66 -3.66
N ASN A 92 10.97 13.38 -3.65
CA ASN A 92 10.44 12.42 -4.63
C ASN A 92 9.12 11.79 -4.20
N VAL A 93 9.03 11.44 -2.93
CA VAL A 93 7.88 10.74 -2.40
C VAL A 93 7.55 11.30 -1.03
N VAL A 94 6.28 11.58 -0.81
CA VAL A 94 5.76 11.92 0.51
C VAL A 94 4.91 10.73 0.96
N TRP A 95 5.14 10.27 2.18
CA TRP A 95 4.43 9.12 2.71
C TRP A 95 3.81 9.43 4.07
N ILE A 96 2.81 8.64 4.41
CA ILE A 96 2.09 8.75 5.68
C ILE A 96 2.44 7.53 6.52
N GLY A 97 2.76 7.77 7.78
CA GLY A 97 3.07 6.68 8.71
C GLY A 97 1.82 5.94 9.15
N VAL A 98 2.00 4.66 9.46
CA VAL A 98 0.91 3.79 9.92
C VAL A 98 1.28 3.22 11.28
N LYS A 99 0.36 3.34 12.24
CA LYS A 99 0.47 2.69 13.54
C LYS A 99 -0.50 1.52 13.59
N ASP A 100 -0.03 0.42 14.12
CA ASP A 100 -0.77 -0.84 14.20
C ASP A 100 -0.97 -1.21 15.68
N PRO A 101 -1.93 -0.57 16.39
CA PRO A 101 -2.05 -0.71 17.82
C PRO A 101 -2.36 -2.13 18.31
N THR A 102 -3.01 -2.93 17.48
CA THR A 102 -3.36 -4.30 17.87
C THR A 102 -2.35 -5.34 17.40
N GLY A 103 -1.44 -4.97 16.50
CA GLY A 103 -0.52 -5.92 15.89
C GLY A 103 -1.15 -6.77 14.80
N GLU A 104 -2.42 -6.54 14.48
CA GLU A 104 -3.13 -7.34 13.48
C GLU A 104 -2.63 -7.10 12.07
N LEU A 105 -2.23 -5.87 11.75
CA LEU A 105 -1.67 -5.56 10.44
C LEU A 105 -0.37 -6.33 10.22
N PHE A 106 0.49 -6.33 11.23
CA PHE A 106 1.75 -7.08 11.20
C PHE A 106 1.49 -8.57 11.03
N ARG A 107 0.49 -9.09 11.72
CA ARG A 107 0.10 -10.50 11.63
C ARG A 107 -0.40 -10.84 10.23
N LEU A 108 -1.22 -9.98 9.65
CA LEU A 108 -1.72 -10.16 8.29
C LEU A 108 -0.59 -10.17 7.27
N GLN A 109 0.35 -9.24 7.43
CA GLN A 109 1.52 -9.17 6.57
C GLN A 109 2.35 -10.45 6.65
N GLY A 110 2.52 -10.99 7.87
CA GLY A 110 3.22 -12.24 8.07
C GLY A 110 2.50 -13.43 7.42
N GLU A 111 1.18 -13.45 7.47
CA GLU A 111 0.39 -14.50 6.84
C GLU A 111 0.56 -14.47 5.31
N VAL A 112 0.53 -13.29 4.72
CA VAL A 112 0.76 -13.13 3.28
C VAL A 112 2.14 -13.66 2.91
N SER A 113 3.16 -13.28 3.67
CA SER A 113 4.53 -13.71 3.42
C SER A 113 4.67 -15.24 3.49
N ARG A 114 4.04 -15.84 4.49
CA ARG A 114 4.10 -17.30 4.64
C ARG A 114 3.45 -18.03 3.48
N ARG A 115 2.30 -17.56 3.05
CA ARG A 115 1.58 -18.21 1.95
C ARG A 115 2.29 -18.11 0.62
N LEU A 116 3.07 -17.06 0.42
CA LEU A 116 3.77 -16.84 -0.83
C LEU A 116 5.23 -17.32 -0.78
N ALA A 117 5.73 -17.70 0.39
CA ALA A 117 7.13 -18.09 0.55
C ALA A 117 7.51 -19.32 -0.27
N SER A 118 6.58 -20.24 -0.49
CA SER A 118 6.85 -21.47 -1.23
C SER A 118 7.07 -21.25 -2.73
N TRP A 119 6.91 -20.05 -3.19
CA TRP A 119 7.05 -19.75 -4.62
C TRP A 119 8.42 -19.18 -4.97
N GLY A 120 9.25 -19.07 -3.99
CA GLY A 120 10.59 -18.55 -4.18
C GLY A 120 10.61 -17.08 -4.41
#